data_5d7adb19c6321339e27a6805b487a796
#
_entry.id   5d7adb19c6321339e27a6805b487a796
#
_cell.length_a   1.000
_cell.length_b   1.000
_cell.length_c   1.000
_cell.angle_alpha   90.00
_cell.angle_beta   90.00
_cell.angle_gamma   90.00
#
_symmetry.space_group_name_H-M   'P 1'
#
loop_
_entity.id
_entity.type
_entity.pdbx_description
1 polymer ?
#
loop_
_entity_poly.entity_id
_entity_poly.type
_entity_poly.pdbx_seq_one_letter_code
_entity_poly.pdbx_strand_id
1 'polypeptide(L)'
;MDGINLDFEALTEEEAPHFIQFVRELSVMCRANNLVLSVDNPVPQYTSFYNRKEQGIVADYVIIMGYDEHTVGAETAGSVASLPFVEAGIVQTLKEVPKEKVINGVPFYTRLWTENNNGAVTSEVFGMDQAEKYVQEKGMEVYWNKDVSQNYGELATSEGTQKIWLEDEKSLEAKMKLIQQYELAGVAEWKLGFERADVWPVISKYLQ
;
A
#
# COMPACT_ATOMS: atom_id res chain seq x y z
N MET A 1 -9.68 -20.27 -13.63
CA MET A 1 -9.74 -18.89 -13.10
C MET A 1 -10.63 -18.96 -11.88
N ASP A 2 -10.13 -18.49 -10.73
CA ASP A 2 -10.83 -18.65 -9.44
C ASP A 2 -11.56 -17.36 -9.05
N GLY A 3 -11.19 -16.22 -9.67
CA GLY A 3 -11.81 -14.94 -9.40
C GLY A 3 -11.38 -13.85 -10.36
N ILE A 4 -11.92 -12.66 -10.11
CA ILE A 4 -11.61 -11.41 -10.82
C ILE A 4 -11.24 -10.37 -9.76
N ASN A 5 -10.12 -9.67 -9.97
CA ASN A 5 -9.77 -8.49 -9.22
C ASN A 5 -9.98 -7.24 -10.09
N LEU A 6 -10.65 -6.23 -9.55
CA LEU A 6 -10.86 -4.95 -10.21
C LEU A 6 -9.90 -3.93 -9.63
N ASP A 7 -9.01 -3.43 -10.49
CA ASP A 7 -8.04 -2.40 -10.16
C ASP A 7 -8.27 -1.19 -11.08
N PHE A 8 -9.31 -0.41 -10.76
CA PHE A 8 -9.67 0.82 -11.47
C PHE A 8 -9.15 2.02 -10.68
N GLU A 9 -8.03 2.54 -11.11
CA GLU A 9 -7.41 3.72 -10.54
C GLU A 9 -7.90 5.02 -11.21
N ALA A 10 -7.65 6.14 -10.57
CA ALA A 10 -7.96 7.48 -11.08
C ALA A 10 -9.42 7.72 -11.49
N LEU A 11 -10.38 7.05 -10.83
CA LEU A 11 -11.80 7.37 -10.99
C LEU A 11 -12.09 8.78 -10.50
N THR A 12 -12.99 9.46 -11.20
CA THR A 12 -13.55 10.74 -10.80
C THR A 12 -14.85 10.58 -10.01
N GLU A 13 -15.27 11.62 -9.31
CA GLU A 13 -16.59 11.62 -8.63
C GLU A 13 -17.76 11.43 -9.61
N GLU A 14 -17.63 11.93 -10.84
CA GLU A 14 -18.65 11.78 -11.90
C GLU A 14 -18.75 10.33 -12.35
N GLU A 15 -17.64 9.60 -12.41
CA GLU A 15 -17.60 8.19 -12.84
C GLU A 15 -18.00 7.21 -11.73
N ALA A 16 -17.90 7.61 -10.48
CA ALA A 16 -18.14 6.73 -9.33
C ALA A 16 -19.52 6.02 -9.33
N PRO A 17 -20.66 6.67 -9.70
CA PRO A 17 -21.95 5.98 -9.81
C PRO A 17 -21.96 4.90 -10.89
N HIS A 18 -21.24 5.10 -11.98
CA HIS A 18 -21.13 4.13 -13.08
C HIS A 18 -20.23 2.96 -12.68
N PHE A 19 -19.13 3.25 -11.99
CA PHE A 19 -18.24 2.23 -11.48
C PHE A 19 -18.95 1.30 -10.48
N ILE A 20 -19.65 1.85 -9.49
CA ILE A 20 -20.34 0.99 -8.52
C ILE A 20 -21.49 0.19 -9.16
N GLN A 21 -22.15 0.72 -10.18
CA GLN A 21 -23.12 -0.03 -10.96
C GLN A 21 -22.47 -1.20 -11.70
N PHE A 22 -21.31 -0.97 -12.31
CA PHE A 22 -20.53 -2.02 -12.95
C PHE A 22 -20.12 -3.11 -11.95
N VAL A 23 -19.65 -2.74 -10.75
CA VAL A 23 -19.30 -3.70 -9.70
C VAL A 23 -20.49 -4.56 -9.28
N ARG A 24 -21.69 -3.96 -9.14
CA ARG A 24 -22.94 -4.70 -8.86
C ARG A 24 -23.25 -5.74 -9.93
N GLU A 25 -23.24 -5.35 -11.19
CA GLU A 25 -23.55 -6.23 -12.31
C GLU A 25 -22.53 -7.37 -12.41
N LEU A 26 -21.24 -7.04 -12.32
CA LEU A 26 -20.17 -8.02 -12.33
C LEU A 26 -20.28 -9.01 -11.15
N SER A 27 -20.65 -8.54 -9.96
CA SER A 27 -20.81 -9.40 -8.79
C SER A 27 -21.89 -10.47 -8.98
N VAL A 28 -22.98 -10.16 -9.71
CA VAL A 28 -24.01 -11.16 -10.07
C VAL A 28 -23.44 -12.20 -11.01
N MET A 29 -22.66 -11.77 -12.01
CA MET A 29 -22.02 -12.67 -12.96
C MET A 29 -20.95 -13.55 -12.29
N CYS A 30 -20.15 -13.00 -11.40
CA CYS A 30 -19.15 -13.76 -10.64
C CYS A 30 -19.82 -14.86 -9.80
N ARG A 31 -20.85 -14.51 -9.03
CA ARG A 31 -21.60 -15.51 -8.22
C ARG A 31 -22.22 -16.59 -9.07
N ALA A 32 -22.82 -16.25 -10.22
CA ALA A 32 -23.42 -17.22 -11.13
C ALA A 32 -22.40 -18.23 -11.71
N ASN A 33 -21.12 -17.86 -11.72
CA ASN A 33 -20.02 -18.67 -12.24
C ASN A 33 -19.07 -19.21 -11.16
N ASN A 34 -19.39 -19.05 -9.88
CA ASN A 34 -18.55 -19.43 -8.73
C ASN A 34 -17.15 -18.77 -8.77
N LEU A 35 -17.09 -17.49 -9.15
CA LEU A 35 -15.87 -16.68 -9.16
C LEU A 35 -15.87 -15.74 -7.98
N VAL A 36 -14.72 -15.59 -7.34
CA VAL A 36 -14.47 -14.56 -6.31
C VAL A 36 -14.31 -13.19 -6.98
N LEU A 37 -14.93 -12.17 -6.41
CA LEU A 37 -14.77 -10.78 -6.84
C LEU A 37 -14.06 -9.97 -5.77
N SER A 38 -12.92 -9.36 -6.10
CA SER A 38 -12.26 -8.37 -5.25
C SER A 38 -12.12 -7.04 -5.97
N VAL A 39 -12.06 -5.96 -5.19
CA VAL A 39 -11.98 -4.59 -5.71
C VAL A 39 -10.89 -3.83 -4.97
N ASP A 40 -9.91 -3.31 -5.71
CA ASP A 40 -8.84 -2.48 -5.17
C ASP A 40 -9.32 -1.03 -5.04
N ASN A 41 -8.91 -0.40 -3.96
CA ASN A 41 -9.25 0.98 -3.65
C ASN A 41 -8.02 1.72 -3.12
N PRO A 42 -7.79 2.96 -3.56
CA PRO A 42 -6.87 3.85 -2.84
C PRO A 42 -7.35 4.05 -1.41
N VAL A 43 -6.47 4.51 -0.52
CA VAL A 43 -6.89 4.84 0.86
C VAL A 43 -8.03 5.86 0.87
N PRO A 44 -8.97 5.78 1.85
CA PRO A 44 -10.21 6.56 1.83
C PRO A 44 -10.05 8.08 1.89
N GLN A 45 -8.91 8.59 2.39
CA GLN A 45 -8.71 10.01 2.67
C GLN A 45 -9.09 10.96 1.52
N TYR A 46 -8.83 10.55 0.28
CA TYR A 46 -9.06 11.37 -0.92
C TYR A 46 -10.06 10.75 -1.90
N THR A 47 -10.65 9.62 -1.54
CA THR A 47 -11.42 8.77 -2.46
C THR A 47 -12.72 8.26 -1.84
N SER A 48 -13.41 9.09 -1.05
CA SER A 48 -14.69 8.73 -0.41
C SER A 48 -15.77 8.35 -1.43
N PHE A 49 -15.71 8.88 -2.65
CA PHE A 49 -16.64 8.61 -3.73
C PHE A 49 -16.56 7.19 -4.33
N TYR A 50 -15.53 6.40 -3.98
CA TYR A 50 -15.44 4.98 -4.41
C TYR A 50 -16.55 4.08 -3.85
N ASN A 51 -17.38 4.58 -2.94
CA ASN A 51 -18.53 3.88 -2.35
C ASN A 51 -18.16 2.48 -1.80
N ARG A 52 -17.18 2.43 -0.91
CA ARG A 52 -16.69 1.18 -0.29
C ARG A 52 -17.77 0.43 0.48
N LYS A 53 -18.76 1.15 1.02
CA LYS A 53 -19.91 0.56 1.69
C LYS A 53 -20.68 -0.38 0.76
N GLU A 54 -20.97 0.05 -0.44
CA GLU A 54 -21.66 -0.77 -1.44
C GLU A 54 -20.76 -1.91 -1.94
N GLN A 55 -19.47 -1.64 -2.17
CA GLN A 55 -18.51 -2.68 -2.53
C GLN A 55 -18.47 -3.78 -1.46
N GLY A 56 -18.45 -3.42 -0.16
CA GLY A 56 -18.49 -4.36 0.95
C GLY A 56 -19.76 -5.23 1.00
N ILE A 57 -20.86 -4.80 0.36
CA ILE A 57 -22.08 -5.61 0.22
C ILE A 57 -21.95 -6.59 -0.95
N VAL A 58 -21.47 -6.15 -2.11
CA VAL A 58 -21.58 -6.89 -3.37
C VAL A 58 -20.33 -7.69 -3.72
N ALA A 59 -19.14 -7.23 -3.35
CA ALA A 59 -17.89 -7.95 -3.57
C ALA A 59 -17.60 -8.96 -2.44
N ASP A 60 -16.73 -9.93 -2.71
CA ASP A 60 -16.23 -10.85 -1.71
C ASP A 60 -15.14 -10.20 -0.86
N TYR A 61 -14.26 -9.42 -1.48
CA TYR A 61 -13.21 -8.67 -0.78
C TYR A 61 -13.09 -7.24 -1.31
N VAL A 62 -12.72 -6.34 -0.40
CA VAL A 62 -12.35 -4.95 -0.66
C VAL A 62 -10.90 -4.78 -0.24
N ILE A 63 -10.04 -4.50 -1.19
CA ILE A 63 -8.60 -4.36 -0.96
C ILE A 63 -8.28 -2.87 -0.82
N ILE A 64 -7.53 -2.52 0.21
CA ILE A 64 -7.00 -1.17 0.40
C ILE A 64 -5.58 -1.17 -0.14
N MET A 65 -5.26 -0.31 -1.09
CA MET A 65 -3.87 -0.04 -1.49
C MET A 65 -3.21 0.81 -0.41
N GLY A 66 -2.69 0.15 0.65
CA GLY A 66 -2.12 0.78 1.84
C GLY A 66 -0.71 1.34 1.59
N TYR A 67 -0.53 2.05 0.48
CA TYR A 67 0.71 2.63 0.02
C TYR A 67 0.46 3.90 -0.83
N ASP A 68 1.51 4.47 -1.42
CA ASP A 68 1.50 5.73 -2.16
C ASP A 68 1.13 6.96 -1.30
N GLU A 69 1.51 6.93 -0.01
CA GLU A 69 1.40 8.10 0.88
C GLU A 69 2.18 9.30 0.31
N HIS A 70 3.42 9.05 -0.14
CA HIS A 70 4.21 10.01 -0.91
C HIS A 70 4.61 9.37 -2.23
N THR A 71 4.25 10.01 -3.34
CA THR A 71 4.48 9.50 -4.69
C THR A 71 5.17 10.54 -5.57
N VAL A 72 5.44 10.19 -6.84
CA VAL A 72 6.07 11.11 -7.79
C VAL A 72 5.29 12.44 -7.87
N GLY A 73 6.03 13.54 -7.82
CA GLY A 73 5.43 14.89 -7.81
C GLY A 73 5.05 15.41 -6.42
N ALA A 74 5.28 14.65 -5.35
CA ALA A 74 5.11 15.17 -3.99
C ALA A 74 6.08 16.35 -3.74
N GLU A 75 5.59 17.37 -3.03
CA GLU A 75 6.38 18.56 -2.69
C GLU A 75 7.46 18.26 -1.65
N THR A 76 7.30 17.21 -0.87
CA THR A 76 8.23 16.78 0.18
C THR A 76 8.55 15.31 0.05
N ALA A 77 9.78 14.93 0.39
CA ALA A 77 10.19 13.56 0.55
C ALA A 77 9.45 12.89 1.73
N GLY A 78 9.05 11.62 1.56
CA GLY A 78 8.36 10.90 2.63
C GLY A 78 8.26 9.40 2.36
N SER A 79 7.74 8.68 3.36
CA SER A 79 7.44 7.26 3.26
C SER A 79 6.37 6.99 2.19
N VAL A 80 6.46 5.86 1.52
CA VAL A 80 5.37 5.37 0.64
C VAL A 80 4.22 4.75 1.43
N ALA A 81 4.48 4.30 2.67
CA ALA A 81 3.49 3.61 3.50
C ALA A 81 3.90 3.64 4.98
N SER A 82 3.83 4.82 5.61
CA SER A 82 4.04 4.91 7.05
C SER A 82 2.99 4.10 7.82
N LEU A 83 3.35 3.57 9.00
CA LEU A 83 2.40 2.79 9.80
C LEU A 83 1.14 3.60 10.17
N PRO A 84 1.23 4.90 10.58
CA PRO A 84 0.04 5.71 10.83
C PRO A 84 -0.86 5.89 9.60
N PHE A 85 -0.30 6.04 8.41
CA PHE A 85 -1.05 6.14 7.16
C PHE A 85 -1.82 4.85 6.87
N VAL A 86 -1.15 3.70 6.97
CA VAL A 86 -1.78 2.38 6.77
C VAL A 86 -2.89 2.16 7.79
N GLU A 87 -2.64 2.42 9.06
CA GLU A 87 -3.64 2.27 10.12
C GLU A 87 -4.86 3.19 9.89
N ALA A 88 -4.64 4.44 9.51
CA ALA A 88 -5.72 5.37 9.20
C ALA A 88 -6.58 4.87 8.02
N GLY A 89 -5.97 4.32 6.99
CA GLY A 89 -6.66 3.70 5.85
C GLY A 89 -7.54 2.53 6.29
N ILE A 90 -7.01 1.63 7.11
CA ILE A 90 -7.75 0.49 7.69
C ILE A 90 -8.94 1.00 8.52
N VAL A 91 -8.70 1.86 9.50
CA VAL A 91 -9.74 2.38 10.41
C VAL A 91 -10.87 3.08 9.66
N GLN A 92 -10.54 3.83 8.61
CA GLN A 92 -11.56 4.50 7.80
C GLN A 92 -12.37 3.50 6.98
N THR A 93 -11.72 2.52 6.36
CA THR A 93 -12.41 1.49 5.56
C THR A 93 -13.34 0.63 6.43
N LEU A 94 -12.94 0.29 7.64
CA LEU A 94 -13.75 -0.50 8.58
C LEU A 94 -15.03 0.21 9.04
N LYS A 95 -15.19 1.50 8.81
CA LYS A 95 -16.46 2.19 9.03
C LYS A 95 -17.53 1.84 7.99
N GLU A 96 -17.11 1.32 6.85
CA GLU A 96 -17.95 1.07 5.68
C GLU A 96 -18.02 -0.40 5.29
N VAL A 97 -16.93 -1.16 5.52
CA VAL A 97 -16.75 -2.54 5.06
C VAL A 97 -16.55 -3.47 6.26
N PRO A 98 -17.24 -4.62 6.31
CA PRO A 98 -16.98 -5.64 7.33
C PRO A 98 -15.53 -6.12 7.29
N LYS A 99 -14.90 -6.28 8.46
CA LYS A 99 -13.47 -6.62 8.60
C LYS A 99 -13.06 -7.90 7.88
N GLU A 100 -13.95 -8.90 7.88
CA GLU A 100 -13.77 -10.18 7.21
C GLU A 100 -13.77 -10.11 5.68
N LYS A 101 -14.00 -8.94 5.12
CA LYS A 101 -13.91 -8.65 3.68
C LYS A 101 -12.78 -7.68 3.34
N VAL A 102 -12.13 -7.09 4.33
CA VAL A 102 -11.06 -6.12 4.10
C VAL A 102 -9.72 -6.83 3.99
N ILE A 103 -9.01 -6.57 2.91
CA ILE A 103 -7.61 -6.95 2.71
C ILE A 103 -6.77 -5.68 2.66
N ASN A 104 -5.65 -5.63 3.37
CA ASN A 104 -4.74 -4.49 3.25
C ASN A 104 -3.56 -4.82 2.35
N GLY A 105 -3.35 -4.02 1.32
CA GLY A 105 -2.19 -4.05 0.46
C GLY A 105 -0.97 -3.43 1.15
N VAL A 106 0.18 -4.09 1.04
CA VAL A 106 1.47 -3.60 1.52
C VAL A 106 2.46 -3.46 0.36
N PRO A 107 3.36 -2.47 0.37
CA PRO A 107 4.31 -2.30 -0.70
C PRO A 107 5.56 -3.16 -0.49
N PHE A 108 6.09 -3.72 -1.57
CA PHE A 108 7.44 -4.30 -1.64
C PHE A 108 8.44 -3.33 -2.30
N TYR A 109 8.11 -2.05 -2.28
CA TYR A 109 8.92 -0.99 -2.84
C TYR A 109 9.02 0.20 -1.89
N THR A 110 10.00 1.02 -2.15
CA THR A 110 10.15 2.33 -1.56
C THR A 110 10.54 3.35 -2.61
N ARG A 111 10.74 4.61 -2.20
CA ARG A 111 11.29 5.67 -3.06
C ARG A 111 12.60 6.18 -2.49
N LEU A 112 13.61 6.24 -3.36
CA LEU A 112 14.79 7.07 -3.11
C LEU A 112 14.45 8.49 -3.54
N TRP A 113 14.41 9.38 -2.59
CA TRP A 113 14.15 10.81 -2.79
C TRP A 113 15.46 11.57 -2.95
N THR A 114 15.45 12.62 -3.76
CA THR A 114 16.52 13.61 -3.81
C THR A 114 15.91 14.99 -3.65
N GLU A 115 16.22 15.64 -2.54
CA GLU A 115 15.94 17.06 -2.31
C GLU A 115 17.12 17.86 -2.88
N ASN A 116 16.95 18.35 -4.08
CA ASN A 116 18.02 19.03 -4.84
C ASN A 116 18.39 20.37 -4.22
N ASN A 117 19.63 20.82 -4.43
CA ASN A 117 20.13 22.11 -3.95
C ASN A 117 19.33 23.33 -4.47
N ASN A 118 18.55 23.16 -5.54
CA ASN A 118 17.66 24.19 -6.09
C ASN A 118 16.24 24.15 -5.51
N GLY A 119 15.97 23.28 -4.54
CA GLY A 119 14.66 23.11 -3.89
C GLY A 119 13.70 22.17 -4.60
N ALA A 120 14.09 21.58 -5.73
CA ALA A 120 13.25 20.56 -6.39
C ALA A 120 13.35 19.23 -5.65
N VAL A 121 12.21 18.54 -5.54
CA VAL A 121 12.13 17.17 -4.98
C VAL A 121 11.85 16.20 -6.10
N THR A 122 12.70 15.19 -6.22
CA THR A 122 12.56 14.10 -7.21
C THR A 122 12.61 12.76 -6.52
N SER A 123 12.05 11.72 -7.13
CA SER A 123 12.11 10.38 -6.57
C SER A 123 12.20 9.29 -7.63
N GLU A 124 12.79 8.18 -7.24
CA GLU A 124 12.93 6.96 -8.02
C GLU A 124 12.40 5.77 -7.20
N VAL A 125 11.67 4.85 -7.86
CA VAL A 125 11.14 3.65 -7.22
C VAL A 125 12.21 2.58 -7.12
N PHE A 126 12.38 2.01 -5.93
CA PHE A 126 13.29 0.90 -5.66
C PHE A 126 12.51 -0.27 -5.05
N GLY A 127 12.68 -1.47 -5.62
CA GLY A 127 12.30 -2.70 -4.93
C GLY A 127 13.17 -2.94 -3.69
N MET A 128 12.79 -3.86 -2.82
CA MET A 128 13.44 -4.07 -1.51
C MET A 128 14.93 -4.39 -1.63
N ASP A 129 15.31 -5.33 -2.53
CA ASP A 129 16.73 -5.67 -2.76
C ASP A 129 17.54 -4.50 -3.32
N GLN A 130 16.94 -3.72 -4.22
CA GLN A 130 17.60 -2.55 -4.80
C GLN A 130 17.83 -1.48 -3.75
N ALA A 131 16.86 -1.24 -2.88
CA ALA A 131 16.94 -0.26 -1.80
C ALA A 131 18.04 -0.63 -0.79
N GLU A 132 18.07 -1.89 -0.35
CA GLU A 132 19.11 -2.38 0.55
C GLU A 132 20.50 -2.27 -0.06
N LYS A 133 20.66 -2.74 -1.29
CA LYS A 133 21.92 -2.66 -2.01
C LYS A 133 22.40 -1.22 -2.15
N TYR A 134 21.52 -0.30 -2.48
CA TYR A 134 21.82 1.12 -2.59
C TYR A 134 22.35 1.70 -1.27
N VAL A 135 21.65 1.45 -0.17
CA VAL A 135 22.06 1.89 1.17
C VAL A 135 23.46 1.37 1.54
N GLN A 136 23.72 0.08 1.26
CA GLN A 136 25.02 -0.55 1.54
C GLN A 136 26.13 0.04 0.65
N GLU A 137 25.93 0.15 -0.66
CA GLU A 137 26.93 0.65 -1.61
C GLU A 137 27.29 2.12 -1.37
N LYS A 138 26.32 2.91 -0.91
CA LYS A 138 26.54 4.33 -0.58
C LYS A 138 27.05 4.57 0.83
N GLY A 139 27.10 3.53 1.68
CA GLY A 139 27.45 3.66 3.08
C GLY A 139 26.47 4.57 3.83
N MET A 140 25.19 4.57 3.44
CA MET A 140 24.14 5.38 4.06
C MET A 140 23.81 4.78 5.44
N GLU A 141 23.95 5.59 6.50
CA GLU A 141 23.54 5.17 7.84
C GLU A 141 22.01 5.16 7.92
N VAL A 142 21.46 4.07 8.43
CA VAL A 142 20.01 3.93 8.64
C VAL A 142 19.69 3.71 10.11
N TYR A 143 18.56 4.26 10.55
CA TYR A 143 18.04 4.07 11.90
C TYR A 143 16.52 3.89 11.90
N TRP A 144 16.02 3.23 12.93
CA TRP A 144 14.57 3.03 13.06
C TRP A 144 13.87 4.33 13.44
N ASN A 145 13.04 4.83 12.51
CA ASN A 145 12.15 5.94 12.78
C ASN A 145 10.82 5.41 13.35
N LYS A 146 10.57 5.71 14.62
CA LYS A 146 9.39 5.21 15.34
C LYS A 146 8.10 5.86 14.88
N ASP A 147 8.14 7.08 14.35
CA ASP A 147 6.95 7.84 13.95
C ASP A 147 6.28 7.23 12.71
N VAL A 148 7.08 6.66 11.82
CA VAL A 148 6.62 6.00 10.59
C VAL A 148 6.74 4.46 10.65
N SER A 149 7.43 3.94 11.67
CA SER A 149 7.75 2.52 11.84
C SER A 149 8.49 1.92 10.65
N GLN A 150 9.55 2.60 10.22
CA GLN A 150 10.44 2.17 9.14
C GLN A 150 11.90 2.52 9.45
N ASN A 151 12.82 1.79 8.85
CA ASN A 151 14.22 2.20 8.81
C ASN A 151 14.38 3.37 7.83
N TYR A 152 14.97 4.46 8.30
CA TYR A 152 15.19 5.70 7.55
C TYR A 152 16.68 5.94 7.37
N GLY A 153 17.07 6.33 6.17
CA GLY A 153 18.42 6.76 5.82
C GLY A 153 18.44 8.10 5.13
N GLU A 154 19.52 8.86 5.37
CA GLU A 154 19.78 10.14 4.73
C GLU A 154 21.24 10.24 4.33
N LEU A 155 21.53 10.82 3.16
CA LEU A 155 22.86 11.01 2.64
C LEU A 155 22.99 12.35 1.91
N ALA A 156 23.92 13.19 2.34
CA ALA A 156 24.30 14.40 1.60
C ALA A 156 25.13 14.04 0.36
N THR A 157 24.77 14.59 -0.79
CA THR A 157 25.46 14.41 -2.07
C THR A 157 25.79 15.77 -2.70
N SER A 158 26.54 15.79 -3.80
CA SER A 158 26.80 17.02 -4.56
C SER A 158 25.54 17.63 -5.19
N GLU A 159 24.50 16.85 -5.42
CA GLU A 159 23.25 17.27 -6.05
C GLU A 159 22.21 17.75 -5.03
N GLY A 160 22.32 17.28 -3.79
CA GLY A 160 21.38 17.58 -2.71
C GLY A 160 21.38 16.51 -1.65
N THR A 161 20.30 16.41 -0.90
CA THR A 161 20.13 15.38 0.14
C THR A 161 19.26 14.25 -0.36
N GLN A 162 19.79 13.03 -0.29
CA GLN A 162 19.03 11.81 -0.56
C GLN A 162 18.40 11.28 0.70
N LYS A 163 17.17 10.81 0.61
CA LYS A 163 16.39 10.25 1.71
C LYS A 163 15.66 8.98 1.27
N ILE A 164 15.60 8.00 2.17
CA ILE A 164 14.90 6.73 1.90
C ILE A 164 14.24 6.20 3.19
N TRP A 165 13.02 5.69 3.07
CA TRP A 165 12.30 4.93 4.10
C TRP A 165 12.18 3.50 3.61
N LEU A 166 12.90 2.57 4.23
CA LEU A 166 12.98 1.20 3.75
C LEU A 166 11.70 0.42 4.08
N GLU A 167 11.22 -0.32 3.09
CA GLU A 167 10.37 -1.47 3.35
C GLU A 167 11.28 -2.68 3.55
N ASP A 168 11.14 -3.29 4.71
CA ASP A 168 11.92 -4.44 5.15
C ASP A 168 11.09 -5.35 6.07
N GLU A 169 11.68 -6.44 6.56
CA GLU A 169 11.03 -7.37 7.48
C GLU A 169 10.37 -6.66 8.69
N LYS A 170 11.05 -5.64 9.24
CA LYS A 170 10.61 -4.97 10.45
C LYS A 170 9.44 -4.03 10.19
N SER A 171 9.46 -3.26 9.10
CA SER A 171 8.35 -2.40 8.69
C SER A 171 7.14 -3.22 8.28
N LEU A 172 7.38 -4.33 7.56
CA LEU A 172 6.33 -5.26 7.17
C LEU A 172 5.70 -5.95 8.40
N GLU A 173 6.51 -6.41 9.37
CA GLU A 173 5.98 -6.98 10.61
C GLU A 173 5.07 -5.99 11.36
N ALA A 174 5.41 -4.70 11.37
CA ALA A 174 4.55 -3.69 11.98
C ALA A 174 3.18 -3.59 11.27
N LYS A 175 3.17 -3.64 9.94
CA LYS A 175 1.93 -3.64 9.14
C LYS A 175 1.13 -4.94 9.32
N MET A 176 1.79 -6.09 9.38
CA MET A 176 1.13 -7.38 9.62
C MET A 176 0.46 -7.43 11.00
N LYS A 177 1.03 -6.77 12.02
CA LYS A 177 0.39 -6.63 13.34
C LYS A 177 -0.94 -5.85 13.26
N LEU A 178 -1.05 -4.85 12.39
CA LEU A 178 -2.33 -4.15 12.17
C LEU A 178 -3.37 -5.09 11.56
N ILE A 179 -2.99 -5.92 10.58
CA ILE A 179 -3.90 -6.90 9.96
C ILE A 179 -4.48 -7.83 11.02
N GLN A 180 -3.64 -8.35 11.91
CA GLN A 180 -4.06 -9.20 13.02
C GLN A 180 -4.89 -8.42 14.06
N GLN A 181 -4.46 -7.22 14.45
CA GLN A 181 -5.14 -6.37 15.44
C GLN A 181 -6.58 -6.03 15.02
N TYR A 182 -6.76 -5.72 13.75
CA TYR A 182 -8.08 -5.38 13.19
C TYR A 182 -8.83 -6.58 12.63
N GLU A 183 -8.27 -7.78 12.75
CA GLU A 183 -8.86 -9.06 12.30
C GLU A 183 -9.32 -8.99 10.82
N LEU A 184 -8.44 -8.43 9.96
CA LEU A 184 -8.73 -8.31 8.54
C LEU A 184 -8.72 -9.67 7.85
N ALA A 185 -9.36 -9.76 6.67
CA ALA A 185 -9.42 -10.98 5.86
C ALA A 185 -8.05 -11.45 5.38
N GLY A 186 -7.09 -10.55 5.20
CA GLY A 186 -5.75 -10.91 4.75
C GLY A 186 -4.89 -9.72 4.36
N VAL A 187 -3.81 -10.03 3.66
CA VAL A 187 -2.86 -9.10 3.08
C VAL A 187 -2.77 -9.32 1.57
N ALA A 188 -2.53 -8.26 0.83
CA ALA A 188 -2.13 -8.27 -0.58
C ALA A 188 -0.80 -7.51 -0.71
N GLU A 189 -0.04 -7.78 -1.75
CA GLU A 189 1.29 -7.20 -1.92
C GLU A 189 1.45 -6.56 -3.30
N TRP A 190 2.07 -5.41 -3.36
CA TRP A 190 2.47 -4.77 -4.60
C TRP A 190 3.98 -4.53 -4.61
N LYS A 191 4.77 -5.19 -5.46
CA LYS A 191 4.36 -6.26 -6.37
C LYS A 191 5.38 -7.39 -6.36
N LEU A 192 4.97 -8.55 -6.85
CA LEU A 192 5.87 -9.68 -7.08
C LEU A 192 7.06 -9.29 -7.96
N GLY A 193 8.26 -9.71 -7.53
CA GLY A 193 9.53 -9.37 -8.15
C GLY A 193 10.20 -8.13 -7.54
N PHE A 194 9.57 -7.46 -6.56
CA PHE A 194 10.15 -6.37 -5.78
C PHE A 194 10.48 -6.79 -4.35
N GLU A 195 9.96 -7.93 -3.91
CA GLU A 195 10.16 -8.46 -2.57
C GLU A 195 11.55 -9.04 -2.35
N ARG A 196 11.94 -9.08 -1.09
CA ARG A 196 13.03 -9.91 -0.58
C ARG A 196 12.47 -11.23 -0.07
N ALA A 197 13.25 -12.29 -0.17
CA ALA A 197 12.83 -13.62 0.26
C ALA A 197 12.50 -13.72 1.77
N ASP A 198 13.10 -12.86 2.60
CA ASP A 198 12.94 -12.82 4.05
C ASP A 198 11.58 -12.28 4.53
N VAL A 199 10.81 -11.61 3.66
CA VAL A 199 9.47 -11.12 4.01
C VAL A 199 8.42 -12.22 4.10
N TRP A 200 8.57 -13.31 3.35
CA TRP A 200 7.59 -14.39 3.32
C TRP A 200 7.38 -15.10 4.67
N PRO A 201 8.45 -15.40 5.44
CA PRO A 201 8.28 -15.92 6.80
C PRO A 201 7.53 -14.95 7.72
N VAL A 202 7.73 -13.62 7.56
CA VAL A 202 7.01 -12.61 8.33
C VAL A 202 5.52 -12.66 7.99
N ILE A 203 5.15 -12.60 6.70
CA ILE A 203 3.76 -12.67 6.25
C ILE A 203 3.10 -13.96 6.76
N SER A 204 3.74 -15.10 6.54
CA SER A 204 3.19 -16.41 6.92
C SER A 204 2.93 -16.55 8.41
N LYS A 205 3.72 -15.89 9.27
CA LYS A 205 3.56 -15.90 10.73
C LYS A 205 2.22 -15.30 11.18
N TYR A 206 1.67 -14.35 10.44
CA TYR A 206 0.47 -13.58 10.80
C TYR A 206 -0.80 -14.04 10.07
N LEU A 207 -0.68 -14.97 9.12
CA LEU A 207 -1.81 -15.52 8.36
C LEU A 207 -2.27 -16.91 8.85
N GLN A 208 -1.76 -17.36 10.00
CA GLN A 208 -2.12 -18.67 10.59
C GLN A 208 -3.28 -18.57 11.54
#